data_327daa10ab5408e7aefbcb5e5ca5beb6
#
_entry.id   327daa10ab5408e7aefbcb5e5ca5beb6
#
_cell.length_a   1.000
_cell.length_b   1.000
_cell.length_c   1.000
_cell.angle_alpha   90.00
_cell.angle_beta   90.00
_cell.angle_gamma   90.00
#
_symmetry.space_group_name_H-M   'P 1'
#
loop_
_entity.id
_entity.type
_entity.pdbx_description
1 polymer ?
#
loop_
_entity_poly.entity_id
_entity_poly.type
_entity_poly.pdbx_seq_one_letter_code
_entity_poly.pdbx_strand_id
1 'polypeptide(L)'
;PEPSRADAWVAGPGLDTEHDARRRWAGVLAALEERPEAALVADASALDLVTAAELRSLRAAGTPVVLTPHAGEWSRLRERVPADGADAADPLATLRAWTAAHGATVLLKGPRTLVVAPDGEAWVVTGGGPDLAMGGTGDVLSGAIGAVLAADVARRSRARRAGEDPGPAPTARLAGAAAR
;
A
#
# COMPACT_ATOMS: atom_id res chain seq x y z
N PRO A 1 -20.24 -0.69 -10.19
CA PRO A 1 -19.60 -1.98 -9.95
C PRO A 1 -19.89 -2.40 -8.52
N GLU A 2 -20.31 -3.62 -8.30
CA GLU A 2 -20.52 -4.13 -6.95
C GLU A 2 -19.17 -4.20 -6.23
N PRO A 3 -18.99 -3.50 -5.10
CA PRO A 3 -17.72 -3.43 -4.36
C PRO A 3 -17.16 -4.81 -3.99
N SER A 4 -18.05 -5.77 -3.73
CA SER A 4 -17.76 -7.13 -3.29
C SER A 4 -16.98 -8.00 -4.29
N ARG A 5 -16.70 -7.51 -5.51
CA ARG A 5 -15.99 -8.28 -6.55
C ARG A 5 -14.57 -7.79 -6.86
N ALA A 6 -14.15 -6.68 -6.28
CA ALA A 6 -12.80 -6.14 -6.52
C ALA A 6 -11.75 -7.00 -5.82
N ASP A 7 -10.69 -7.40 -6.54
CA ASP A 7 -9.53 -8.09 -5.97
C ASP A 7 -8.47 -7.11 -5.44
N ALA A 8 -8.52 -5.84 -5.83
CA ALA A 8 -7.73 -4.76 -5.26
C ALA A 8 -8.47 -3.42 -5.35
N TRP A 9 -8.20 -2.57 -4.39
CA TRP A 9 -8.66 -1.19 -4.32
C TRP A 9 -7.47 -0.24 -4.43
N VAL A 10 -7.56 0.74 -5.30
CA VAL A 10 -6.63 1.87 -5.37
C VAL A 10 -7.39 3.09 -4.90
N ALA A 11 -6.95 3.68 -3.80
CA ALA A 11 -7.61 4.83 -3.18
C ALA A 11 -6.63 5.99 -3.02
N GLY A 12 -7.11 7.21 -3.26
CA GLY A 12 -6.34 8.44 -3.05
C GLY A 12 -6.31 9.36 -4.24
N PRO A 13 -5.89 8.91 -5.45
CA PRO A 13 -5.99 9.75 -6.64
C PRO A 13 -7.42 10.27 -6.84
N GLY A 14 -7.58 11.59 -6.96
CA GLY A 14 -8.89 12.20 -7.20
C GLY A 14 -9.86 12.23 -6.02
N LEU A 15 -9.41 12.01 -4.79
CA LEU A 15 -10.22 12.26 -3.59
C LEU A 15 -10.16 13.77 -3.25
N ASP A 16 -10.97 14.59 -3.91
CA ASP A 16 -10.75 16.04 -4.03
C ASP A 16 -11.27 16.91 -2.88
N THR A 17 -12.19 16.44 -2.03
CA THR A 17 -12.71 17.25 -0.92
C THR A 17 -12.66 16.49 0.39
N GLU A 18 -12.27 17.18 1.47
CA GLU A 18 -12.06 16.57 2.79
C GLU A 18 -13.27 15.77 3.29
N HIS A 19 -14.48 16.29 3.11
CA HIS A 19 -15.71 15.62 3.54
C HIS A 19 -16.07 14.39 2.68
N ASP A 20 -15.96 14.52 1.36
CA ASP A 20 -16.19 13.42 0.41
C ASP A 20 -15.07 12.38 0.46
N ALA A 21 -13.83 12.82 0.65
CA ALA A 21 -12.68 11.94 0.75
C ALA A 21 -12.83 10.96 1.94
N ARG A 22 -13.20 11.45 3.12
CA ARG A 22 -13.40 10.60 4.31
C ARG A 22 -14.54 9.60 4.10
N ARG A 23 -15.64 10.02 3.49
CA ARG A 23 -16.77 9.14 3.19
C ARG A 23 -16.41 8.05 2.18
N ARG A 24 -15.70 8.41 1.11
CA ARG A 24 -15.23 7.44 0.10
C ARG A 24 -14.20 6.48 0.67
N TRP A 25 -13.29 6.99 1.50
CA TRP A 25 -12.32 6.18 2.24
C TRP A 25 -13.03 5.16 3.14
N ALA A 26 -14.02 5.57 3.92
CA ALA A 26 -14.83 4.68 4.74
C ALA A 26 -15.53 3.59 3.90
N GLY A 27 -16.01 3.93 2.70
CA GLY A 27 -16.58 2.97 1.76
C GLY A 27 -15.58 1.92 1.28
N VAL A 28 -14.31 2.31 1.05
CA VAL A 28 -13.24 1.37 0.70
C VAL A 28 -12.95 0.42 1.88
N LEU A 29 -12.85 0.95 3.10
CA LEU A 29 -12.63 0.13 4.29
C LEU A 29 -13.76 -0.86 4.52
N ALA A 30 -15.03 -0.44 4.39
CA ALA A 30 -16.19 -1.34 4.50
C ALA A 30 -16.15 -2.46 3.45
N ALA A 31 -15.77 -2.16 2.20
CA ALA A 31 -15.62 -3.18 1.16
C ALA A 31 -14.48 -4.18 1.46
N LEU A 32 -13.41 -3.73 2.11
CA LEU A 32 -12.32 -4.60 2.57
C LEU A 32 -12.71 -5.45 3.78
N GLU A 33 -13.60 -4.97 4.66
CA GLU A 33 -14.17 -5.77 5.74
C GLU A 33 -15.00 -6.94 5.21
N GLU A 34 -15.77 -6.72 4.11
CA GLU A 34 -16.52 -7.78 3.44
C GLU A 34 -15.61 -8.76 2.69
N ARG A 35 -14.44 -8.29 2.23
CA ARG A 35 -13.51 -9.08 1.43
C ARG A 35 -12.05 -8.83 1.84
N PRO A 36 -11.62 -9.35 2.99
CA PRO A 36 -10.30 -9.05 3.56
C PRO A 36 -9.12 -9.60 2.74
N GLU A 37 -9.35 -10.55 1.84
CA GLU A 37 -8.33 -11.04 0.90
C GLU A 37 -8.01 -10.06 -0.23
N ALA A 38 -8.89 -9.09 -0.52
CA ALA A 38 -8.61 -8.04 -1.51
C ALA A 38 -7.49 -7.12 -1.02
N ALA A 39 -6.67 -6.62 -1.96
CA ALA A 39 -5.56 -5.74 -1.63
C ALA A 39 -5.98 -4.27 -1.58
N LEU A 40 -5.28 -3.47 -0.78
CA LEU A 40 -5.39 -2.02 -0.73
C LEU A 40 -4.09 -1.35 -1.19
N VAL A 41 -4.20 -0.44 -2.14
CA VAL A 41 -3.16 0.55 -2.46
C VAL A 41 -3.68 1.91 -2.06
N ALA A 42 -2.99 2.59 -1.13
CA ALA A 42 -3.29 3.96 -0.73
C ALA A 42 -2.19 4.91 -1.19
N ASP A 43 -2.58 5.93 -1.96
CA ASP A 43 -1.71 6.96 -2.53
C ASP A 43 -2.30 8.35 -2.31
N ALA A 44 -1.55 9.39 -2.56
CA ALA A 44 -2.01 10.78 -2.54
C ALA A 44 -2.87 11.10 -1.29
N SER A 45 -4.05 11.69 -1.47
CA SER A 45 -4.93 12.10 -0.36
C SER A 45 -5.38 10.96 0.56
N ALA A 46 -5.39 9.69 0.13
CA ALA A 46 -5.68 8.59 1.04
C ALA A 46 -4.61 8.43 2.12
N LEU A 47 -3.36 8.80 1.82
CA LEU A 47 -2.27 8.78 2.81
C LEU A 47 -2.52 9.73 3.98
N ASP A 48 -3.25 10.83 3.75
CA ASP A 48 -3.63 11.78 4.80
C ASP A 48 -4.88 11.33 5.60
N LEU A 49 -5.59 10.29 5.13
CA LEU A 49 -6.77 9.72 5.77
C LEU A 49 -6.46 8.48 6.63
N VAL A 50 -5.46 7.70 6.25
CA VAL A 50 -5.03 6.48 6.96
C VAL A 50 -4.74 6.76 8.44
N THR A 51 -5.24 5.89 9.32
CA THR A 51 -4.98 5.91 10.77
C THR A 51 -4.32 4.62 11.25
N ALA A 52 -3.65 4.69 12.41
CA ALA A 52 -3.06 3.52 13.05
C ALA A 52 -4.11 2.44 13.41
N ALA A 53 -5.33 2.86 13.76
CA ALA A 53 -6.41 1.95 14.09
C ALA A 53 -6.88 1.16 12.85
N GLU A 54 -7.04 1.83 11.72
CA GLU A 54 -7.41 1.21 10.44
C GLU A 54 -6.34 0.22 9.98
N LEU A 55 -5.05 0.60 10.04
CA LEU A 55 -3.95 -0.32 9.69
C LEU A 55 -3.93 -1.55 10.58
N ARG A 56 -4.16 -1.40 11.90
CA ARG A 56 -4.28 -2.56 12.80
C ARG A 56 -5.46 -3.47 12.43
N SER A 57 -6.61 -2.89 12.09
CA SER A 57 -7.79 -3.66 11.68
C SER A 57 -7.53 -4.44 10.39
N LEU A 58 -6.98 -3.78 9.36
CA LEU A 58 -6.61 -4.41 8.08
C LEU A 58 -5.57 -5.53 8.27
N ARG A 59 -4.55 -5.28 9.12
CA ARG A 59 -3.55 -6.29 9.48
C ARG A 59 -4.20 -7.50 10.16
N ALA A 60 -5.08 -7.29 11.12
CA ALA A 60 -5.79 -8.36 11.83
C ALA A 60 -6.67 -9.19 10.89
N ALA A 61 -7.25 -8.56 9.88
CA ALA A 61 -8.03 -9.21 8.83
C ALA A 61 -7.15 -9.94 7.78
N GLY A 62 -5.83 -9.71 7.78
CA GLY A 62 -4.91 -10.26 6.78
C GLY A 62 -4.95 -9.57 5.42
N THR A 63 -5.52 -8.37 5.35
CA THR A 63 -5.60 -7.57 4.12
C THR A 63 -4.22 -7.09 3.68
N PRO A 64 -3.78 -7.38 2.44
CA PRO A 64 -2.54 -6.84 1.91
C PRO A 64 -2.65 -5.33 1.68
N VAL A 65 -1.80 -4.54 2.32
CA VAL A 65 -1.81 -3.07 2.21
C VAL A 65 -0.49 -2.58 1.65
N VAL A 66 -0.53 -1.71 0.64
CA VAL A 66 0.61 -0.98 0.09
C VAL A 66 0.33 0.52 0.15
N LEU A 67 1.23 1.27 0.77
CA LEU A 67 1.21 2.73 0.81
C LEU A 67 2.32 3.25 -0.11
N THR A 68 2.03 4.28 -0.92
CA THR A 68 2.96 4.79 -1.94
C THR A 68 3.35 6.24 -1.74
N PRO A 69 3.82 6.66 -0.54
CA PRO A 69 4.16 8.05 -0.29
C PRO A 69 5.41 8.51 -1.06
N HIS A 70 5.43 9.78 -1.46
CA HIS A 70 6.68 10.51 -1.68
C HIS A 70 7.24 11.02 -0.34
N ALA A 71 8.46 11.58 -0.34
CA ALA A 71 9.14 11.97 0.90
C ALA A 71 8.31 12.92 1.80
N GLY A 72 7.60 13.90 1.21
CA GLY A 72 6.76 14.82 1.97
C GLY A 72 5.51 14.16 2.57
N GLU A 73 4.85 13.26 1.82
CA GLU A 73 3.73 12.45 2.31
C GLU A 73 4.19 11.49 3.41
N TRP A 74 5.35 10.89 3.24
CA TRP A 74 5.96 10.02 4.25
C TRP A 74 6.22 10.75 5.57
N SER A 75 6.74 11.97 5.52
CA SER A 75 6.97 12.78 6.73
C SER A 75 5.65 13.02 7.49
N ARG A 76 4.61 13.48 6.79
CA ARG A 76 3.29 13.71 7.40
C ARG A 76 2.66 12.44 7.95
N LEU A 77 2.77 11.33 7.19
CA LEU A 77 2.23 10.03 7.61
C LEU A 77 2.88 9.57 8.92
N ARG A 78 4.21 9.65 9.05
CA ARG A 78 4.93 9.24 10.27
C ARG A 78 4.58 10.11 11.49
N GLU A 79 4.34 11.39 11.30
CA GLU A 79 3.91 12.28 12.38
C GLU A 79 2.51 11.91 12.91
N ARG A 80 1.58 11.55 12.02
CA ARG A 80 0.21 11.17 12.40
C ARG A 80 0.08 9.73 12.86
N VAL A 81 0.88 8.85 12.31
CA VAL A 81 0.89 7.40 12.56
C VAL A 81 2.31 7.00 12.97
N PRO A 82 2.74 7.35 14.20
CA PRO A 82 4.08 7.07 14.68
C PRO A 82 4.30 5.58 14.92
N ALA A 83 5.57 5.16 14.86
CA ALA A 83 6.03 3.84 15.26
C ALA A 83 7.22 3.96 16.21
N ASP A 84 7.24 3.17 17.26
CA ASP A 84 8.36 3.12 18.19
C ASP A 84 9.60 2.52 17.53
N GLY A 85 10.78 3.01 17.92
CA GLY A 85 12.07 2.48 17.45
C GLY A 85 12.49 2.92 16.04
N ALA A 86 11.78 3.87 15.42
CA ALA A 86 12.18 4.45 14.15
C ALA A 86 13.34 5.43 14.36
N ASP A 87 14.55 5.05 13.93
CA ASP A 87 15.69 5.97 13.90
C ASP A 87 15.60 6.90 12.69
N ALA A 88 15.49 8.20 12.94
CA ALA A 88 15.38 9.21 11.89
C ALA A 88 16.66 9.35 11.02
N ALA A 89 17.81 8.87 11.50
CA ALA A 89 19.08 8.96 10.81
C ALA A 89 19.24 7.89 9.70
N ASP A 90 18.55 6.75 9.82
CA ASP A 90 18.53 5.68 8.80
C ASP A 90 17.12 5.51 8.21
N PRO A 91 16.89 5.97 6.97
CA PRO A 91 15.60 5.85 6.31
C PRO A 91 15.12 4.40 6.16
N LEU A 92 16.02 3.45 5.92
CA LEU A 92 15.67 2.05 5.76
C LEU A 92 15.28 1.41 7.10
N ALA A 93 16.01 1.69 8.16
CA ALA A 93 15.67 1.24 9.50
C ALA A 93 14.33 1.82 9.96
N THR A 94 14.11 3.11 9.69
CA THR A 94 12.83 3.78 9.95
C THR A 94 11.67 3.11 9.21
N LEU A 95 11.83 2.83 7.91
CA LEU A 95 10.81 2.13 7.13
C LEU A 95 10.52 0.74 7.67
N ARG A 96 11.56 -0.04 8.01
CA ARG A 96 11.43 -1.39 8.59
C ARG A 96 10.66 -1.37 9.91
N ALA A 97 11.03 -0.48 10.83
CA ALA A 97 10.33 -0.34 12.11
C ALA A 97 8.85 0.01 11.90
N TRP A 98 8.58 0.98 11.03
CA TRP A 98 7.23 1.43 10.76
C TRP A 98 6.36 0.35 10.09
N THR A 99 6.87 -0.32 9.04
CA THR A 99 6.14 -1.38 8.32
C THR A 99 5.85 -2.57 9.22
N ALA A 100 6.80 -2.98 10.05
CA ALA A 100 6.61 -4.05 11.03
C ALA A 100 5.54 -3.71 12.08
N ALA A 101 5.55 -2.46 12.59
CA ALA A 101 4.59 -2.00 13.57
C ALA A 101 3.15 -1.97 13.02
N HIS A 102 2.97 -1.49 11.79
CA HIS A 102 1.66 -1.23 11.22
C HIS A 102 1.14 -2.33 10.28
N GLY A 103 1.98 -3.27 9.86
CA GLY A 103 1.59 -4.38 9.00
C GLY A 103 1.29 -3.98 7.55
N ALA A 104 1.80 -2.83 7.09
CA ALA A 104 1.62 -2.33 5.74
C ALA A 104 2.96 -2.24 5.01
N THR A 105 3.00 -2.61 3.72
CA THR A 105 4.14 -2.37 2.84
C THR A 105 4.19 -0.89 2.48
N VAL A 106 5.37 -0.29 2.53
CA VAL A 106 5.60 1.09 2.08
C VAL A 106 6.49 1.08 0.84
N LEU A 107 6.01 1.71 -0.23
CA LEU A 107 6.79 2.08 -1.41
C LEU A 107 7.08 3.58 -1.31
N LEU A 108 8.26 3.94 -0.81
CA LEU A 108 8.71 5.33 -0.69
C LEU A 108 9.24 5.82 -2.03
N LYS A 109 8.46 6.67 -2.70
CA LYS A 109 8.81 7.27 -4.00
C LYS A 109 9.99 8.23 -3.87
N GLY A 110 10.98 8.12 -4.76
CA GLY A 110 12.15 8.98 -4.80
C GLY A 110 13.09 8.63 -5.96
N PRO A 111 14.23 9.31 -6.10
CA PRO A 111 15.24 8.98 -7.12
C PRO A 111 15.73 7.53 -7.04
N ARG A 112 15.67 6.96 -5.86
CA ARG A 112 15.75 5.53 -5.57
C ARG A 112 14.50 5.18 -4.78
N THR A 113 13.58 4.47 -5.41
CA THR A 113 12.36 4.03 -4.74
C THR A 113 12.69 2.87 -3.81
N LEU A 114 12.31 3.01 -2.53
CA LEU A 114 12.46 1.95 -1.54
C LEU A 114 11.13 1.25 -1.33
N VAL A 115 11.10 -0.07 -1.38
CA VAL A 115 9.92 -0.87 -1.04
C VAL A 115 10.27 -1.74 0.14
N VAL A 116 9.52 -1.62 1.22
CA VAL A 116 9.76 -2.37 2.47
C VAL A 116 8.44 -3.01 2.92
N ALA A 117 8.47 -4.32 3.16
CA ALA A 117 7.35 -5.08 3.68
C ALA A 117 7.40 -5.25 5.21
N PRO A 118 6.29 -5.63 5.84
CA PRO A 118 6.20 -5.86 7.29
C PRO A 118 7.11 -6.96 7.83
N ASP A 119 7.49 -7.92 6.99
CA ASP A 119 8.43 -9.01 7.33
C ASP A 119 9.91 -8.60 7.24
N GLY A 120 10.17 -7.34 6.85
CA GLY A 120 11.50 -6.78 6.68
C GLY A 120 12.10 -6.99 5.28
N GLU A 121 11.41 -7.70 4.34
CA GLU A 121 11.83 -7.77 2.94
C GLU A 121 11.92 -6.34 2.38
N ALA A 122 13.05 -6.02 1.74
CA ALA A 122 13.30 -4.69 1.19
C ALA A 122 13.85 -4.76 -0.23
N TRP A 123 13.37 -3.87 -1.08
CA TRP A 123 13.76 -3.71 -2.47
C TRP A 123 14.13 -2.28 -2.76
N VAL A 124 15.20 -2.09 -3.54
CA VAL A 124 15.59 -0.80 -4.10
C VAL A 124 15.33 -0.84 -5.59
N VAL A 125 14.46 0.03 -6.08
CA VAL A 125 14.21 0.21 -7.50
C VAL A 125 15.06 1.38 -7.98
N THR A 126 16.00 1.11 -8.87
CA THR A 126 16.97 2.07 -9.40
C THR A 126 16.65 2.47 -10.84
N GLY A 127 15.60 1.87 -11.43
CA GLY A 127 15.08 2.26 -12.75
C GLY A 127 14.22 3.53 -12.65
N GLY A 128 14.26 4.32 -13.72
CA GLY A 128 13.53 5.58 -13.82
C GLY A 128 14.46 6.79 -13.78
N GLY A 129 14.04 7.85 -14.47
CA GLY A 129 14.74 9.11 -14.58
C GLY A 129 13.90 10.28 -14.07
N PRO A 130 14.43 11.52 -14.14
CA PRO A 130 13.71 12.74 -13.80
C PRO A 130 12.39 12.91 -14.57
N ASP A 131 12.27 12.27 -15.74
CA ASP A 131 11.08 12.28 -16.59
C ASP A 131 9.85 11.66 -15.89
N LEU A 132 10.06 10.79 -14.89
CA LEU A 132 8.99 10.23 -14.07
C LEU A 132 8.49 11.19 -12.98
N ALA A 133 9.12 12.34 -12.78
CA ALA A 133 8.67 13.38 -11.85
C ALA A 133 7.57 14.28 -12.43
N MET A 134 6.76 13.75 -13.36
CA MET A 134 5.63 14.45 -13.96
C MET A 134 4.32 14.14 -13.19
N GLY A 135 3.40 15.13 -13.20
CA GLY A 135 2.06 14.93 -12.64
C GLY A 135 1.35 13.74 -13.29
N GLY A 136 0.68 12.90 -12.47
CA GLY A 136 -0.04 11.70 -12.91
C GLY A 136 0.80 10.42 -12.94
N THR A 137 2.14 10.49 -12.89
CA THR A 137 2.98 9.30 -12.85
C THR A 137 2.71 8.45 -11.60
N GLY A 138 2.42 9.10 -10.46
CA GLY A 138 2.01 8.44 -9.22
C GLY A 138 0.72 7.64 -9.40
N ASP A 139 -0.27 8.20 -10.10
CA ASP A 139 -1.56 7.55 -10.36
C ASP A 139 -1.39 6.30 -11.24
N VAL A 140 -0.52 6.40 -12.26
CA VAL A 140 -0.15 5.23 -13.09
C VAL A 140 0.53 4.16 -12.26
N LEU A 141 1.49 4.54 -11.40
CA LEU A 141 2.18 3.61 -10.52
C LEU A 141 1.23 2.91 -9.56
N SER A 142 0.37 3.65 -8.86
CA SER A 142 -0.59 3.07 -7.92
C SER A 142 -1.59 2.15 -8.62
N GLY A 143 -2.04 2.50 -9.84
CA GLY A 143 -2.85 1.65 -10.70
C GLY A 143 -2.14 0.37 -11.11
N ALA A 144 -0.87 0.46 -11.53
CA ALA A 144 -0.05 -0.72 -11.90
C ALA A 144 0.15 -1.66 -10.70
N ILE A 145 0.45 -1.12 -9.52
CA ILE A 145 0.55 -1.92 -8.28
C ILE A 145 -0.79 -2.61 -7.99
N GLY A 146 -1.90 -1.89 -8.08
CA GLY A 146 -3.24 -2.43 -7.87
C GLY A 146 -3.54 -3.60 -8.81
N ALA A 147 -3.22 -3.47 -10.10
CA ALA A 147 -3.43 -4.51 -11.09
C ALA A 147 -2.60 -5.78 -10.79
N VAL A 148 -1.34 -5.62 -10.42
CA VAL A 148 -0.45 -6.77 -10.08
C VAL A 148 -0.92 -7.46 -8.80
N LEU A 149 -1.34 -6.69 -7.79
CA LEU A 149 -1.89 -7.26 -6.55
C LEU A 149 -3.22 -7.97 -6.79
N ALA A 150 -4.12 -7.41 -7.61
CA ALA A 150 -5.38 -8.06 -7.99
C ALA A 150 -5.14 -9.41 -8.66
N ALA A 151 -4.17 -9.48 -9.59
CA ALA A 151 -3.80 -10.72 -10.24
C ALA A 151 -3.28 -11.78 -9.25
N ASP A 152 -2.48 -11.36 -8.24
CA ASP A 152 -2.02 -12.26 -7.18
C ASP A 152 -3.16 -12.74 -6.27
N VAL A 153 -4.06 -11.84 -5.85
CA VAL A 153 -5.25 -12.18 -5.06
C VAL A 153 -6.11 -13.23 -5.80
N ALA A 154 -6.37 -13.01 -7.10
CA ALA A 154 -7.13 -13.95 -7.91
C ALA A 154 -6.42 -15.32 -8.04
N ARG A 155 -5.08 -15.32 -8.21
CA ARG A 155 -4.26 -16.54 -8.25
C ARG A 155 -4.35 -17.31 -6.92
N ARG A 156 -4.17 -16.60 -5.80
CA ARG A 156 -4.21 -17.18 -4.45
C ARG A 156 -5.60 -17.72 -4.10
N SER A 157 -6.66 -17.02 -4.51
CA SER A 157 -8.04 -17.49 -4.34
C SER A 157 -8.30 -18.79 -5.13
N ARG A 158 -7.74 -18.91 -6.34
CA ARG A 158 -7.83 -20.16 -7.13
C ARG A 158 -7.08 -21.30 -6.46
N ALA A 159 -5.84 -21.08 -5.99
CA ALA A 159 -5.04 -22.09 -5.30
C ALA A 159 -5.78 -22.62 -4.05
N ARG A 160 -6.32 -21.73 -3.22
CA ARG A 160 -7.11 -22.14 -2.04
C ARG A 160 -8.33 -23.00 -2.41
N ARG A 161 -9.05 -22.66 -3.49
CA ARG A 161 -10.19 -23.47 -3.98
C ARG A 161 -9.75 -24.83 -4.49
N ALA A 162 -8.52 -24.97 -4.98
CA ALA A 162 -7.92 -26.23 -5.39
C ALA A 162 -7.34 -27.04 -4.20
N GLY A 163 -7.41 -26.51 -2.96
CA GLY A 163 -6.82 -27.15 -1.77
C GLY A 163 -5.31 -26.98 -1.66
N GLU A 164 -4.72 -26.05 -2.42
CA GLU A 164 -3.30 -25.73 -2.41
C GLU A 164 -3.00 -24.60 -1.43
N ASP A 165 -1.83 -24.62 -0.78
CA ASP A 165 -1.34 -23.49 0.02
C ASP A 165 -0.72 -22.43 -0.91
N PRO A 166 -1.31 -21.23 -1.04
CA PRO A 166 -0.77 -20.16 -1.87
C PRO A 166 0.48 -19.48 -1.27
N GLY A 167 0.88 -19.83 -0.06
CA GLY A 167 1.94 -19.15 0.69
C GLY A 167 1.57 -17.71 1.12
N PRO A 168 2.49 -16.94 1.70
CA PRO A 168 2.27 -15.53 2.07
C PRO A 168 2.14 -14.63 0.84
N ALA A 169 1.49 -13.46 0.99
CA ALA A 169 1.36 -12.48 -0.09
C ALA A 169 2.69 -11.74 -0.32
N PRO A 170 3.31 -11.80 -1.50
CA PRO A 170 4.61 -11.18 -1.76
C PRO A 170 4.48 -9.68 -2.11
N THR A 171 3.85 -8.89 -1.23
CA THR A 171 3.45 -7.51 -1.51
C THR A 171 4.62 -6.59 -1.90
N ALA A 172 5.76 -6.69 -1.20
CA ALA A 172 6.94 -5.88 -1.52
C ALA A 172 7.52 -6.21 -2.89
N ARG A 173 7.64 -7.51 -3.22
CA ARG A 173 8.12 -7.96 -4.54
C ARG A 173 7.22 -7.49 -5.66
N LEU A 174 5.90 -7.60 -5.49
CA LEU A 174 4.92 -7.20 -6.50
C LEU A 174 4.89 -5.68 -6.69
N ALA A 175 4.89 -4.91 -5.60
CA ALA A 175 4.97 -3.45 -5.66
C ALA A 175 6.30 -2.98 -6.30
N GLY A 176 7.42 -3.61 -5.95
CA GLY A 176 8.72 -3.31 -6.55
C GLY A 176 8.81 -3.69 -8.03
N ALA A 177 8.13 -4.76 -8.46
CA ALA A 177 8.05 -5.13 -9.88
C ALA A 177 7.22 -4.13 -10.69
N ALA A 178 6.12 -3.63 -10.16
CA ALA A 178 5.28 -2.62 -10.80
C ALA A 178 5.95 -1.24 -10.91
N ALA A 179 6.97 -0.96 -10.07
CA ALA A 179 7.70 0.30 -10.05
C ALA A 179 8.92 0.35 -11.00
N ARG A 180 9.18 -0.71 -11.75
CA ARG A 180 10.25 -0.78 -12.78
C ARG A 180 9.73 -0.40 -14.15
#